data_b3431946a79e7d0b9db45b39840931a9
#
_entry.id   b3431946a79e7d0b9db45b39840931a9
#
_cell.length_a   1.000
_cell.length_b   1.000
_cell.length_c   1.000
_cell.angle_alpha   90.00
_cell.angle_beta   90.00
_cell.angle_gamma   90.00
#
_symmetry.space_group_name_H-M   'P 1'
#
loop_
_entity.id
_entity.type
_entity.pdbx_description
1 polymer ?
#
loop_
_entity_poly.entity_id
_entity_poly.type
_entity_poly.pdbx_seq_one_letter_code
_entity_poly.pdbx_strand_id
1 'polypeptide(L)'
;ITNVYRLLAYAALERQPAQYRAAADFLIQLRDQSRESQDFAEVNRLIGDCYFLNRDFANAVDFYSAALSRGVGSPRDGELFLRLISAQVRAGLIEQASQLIDQADSSGSISQADRWRAEWNVAQALQASGELDLALQRVRLLLRDDSPSTVPASLDIRLRWLESYLSLQAEELDGLANRVALLLARLVTMPPQQEGAGDALTPKEARLLKTEILLLQGSVYMREGDANAGMGVLTQLRDEYGETTAALRSYLIEAAYHGLIGDFVSAQATMTKLAEIYPQNPLAPQALFEAALYCERRGAEFYPQAVVLYNDLATQYATDPLFYYARLKQGNLLRSMNNFAGAQIVYENLINGFPAHEMRYIAELSRADCMLALAGNDFDGLADVAVILERLLDLPNLPLDFQAEAAQKWAFALIKRGSIEKAKEVLWLSADRFIGDGEKAVALGAAGRYWLARSMLQLGEIFEEQDNLAEARKVYRQVIAYNLPGRHIAISRVDQILVLE
;
A
#
# COMPACT_ATOMS: atom_id res chain seq x y z
N ILE A 1 -44.06 -17.63 -19.32
CA ILE A 1 -43.03 -17.91 -18.32
C ILE A 1 -41.78 -17.06 -18.62
N THR A 2 -41.31 -16.98 -19.86
CA THR A 2 -40.09 -16.22 -20.28
C THR A 2 -40.15 -14.75 -19.91
N ASN A 3 -41.29 -14.08 -20.10
CA ASN A 3 -41.48 -12.68 -19.73
C ASN A 3 -41.48 -12.43 -18.20
N VAL A 4 -41.86 -13.44 -17.41
CA VAL A 4 -41.88 -13.32 -15.95
C VAL A 4 -40.46 -13.18 -15.37
N TYR A 5 -39.52 -14.02 -15.81
CA TYR A 5 -38.14 -13.92 -15.36
C TYR A 5 -37.46 -12.61 -15.76
N ARG A 6 -37.76 -12.08 -16.96
CA ARG A 6 -37.28 -10.78 -17.42
C ARG A 6 -37.79 -9.65 -16.50
N LEU A 7 -39.10 -9.67 -16.17
CA LEU A 7 -39.68 -8.69 -15.25
C LEU A 7 -39.13 -8.80 -13.84
N LEU A 8 -38.92 -10.02 -13.32
CA LEU A 8 -38.32 -10.24 -12.01
C LEU A 8 -36.87 -9.73 -11.94
N ALA A 9 -36.08 -9.94 -13.02
CA ALA A 9 -34.74 -9.41 -13.12
C ALA A 9 -34.72 -7.87 -13.09
N TYR A 10 -35.57 -7.21 -13.87
CA TYR A 10 -35.70 -5.75 -13.84
C TYR A 10 -36.15 -5.25 -12.47
N ALA A 11 -37.13 -5.88 -11.84
CA ALA A 11 -37.58 -5.52 -10.50
C ALA A 11 -36.49 -5.67 -9.44
N ALA A 12 -35.57 -6.64 -9.59
CA ALA A 12 -34.42 -6.80 -8.72
C ALA A 12 -33.36 -5.69 -8.92
N LEU A 13 -33.17 -5.22 -10.16
CA LEU A 13 -32.23 -4.13 -10.48
C LEU A 13 -32.72 -2.75 -10.02
N GLU A 14 -34.05 -2.53 -10.02
CA GLU A 14 -34.66 -1.26 -9.57
C GLU A 14 -34.73 -1.10 -8.05
N ARG A 15 -34.41 -2.14 -7.27
CA ARG A 15 -34.36 -2.02 -5.80
C ARG A 15 -33.23 -1.11 -5.33
N GLN A 16 -33.40 -0.52 -4.17
CA GLN A 16 -32.37 0.28 -3.51
C GLN A 16 -31.96 -0.36 -2.17
N PRO A 17 -30.75 -0.95 -2.06
CA PRO A 17 -29.73 -1.11 -3.12
C PRO A 17 -30.13 -2.16 -4.16
N ALA A 18 -29.62 -2.02 -5.38
CA ALA A 18 -29.87 -2.95 -6.48
C ALA A 18 -29.40 -4.38 -6.14
N GLN A 19 -30.25 -5.37 -6.42
CA GLN A 19 -29.98 -6.78 -6.09
C GLN A 19 -29.40 -7.51 -7.31
N TYR A 20 -28.17 -7.18 -7.68
CA TYR A 20 -27.51 -7.70 -8.89
C TYR A 20 -27.46 -9.24 -8.93
N ARG A 21 -27.18 -9.89 -7.81
CA ARG A 21 -27.12 -11.35 -7.75
C ARG A 21 -28.48 -11.99 -8.04
N ALA A 22 -29.54 -11.50 -7.41
CA ALA A 22 -30.91 -12.00 -7.69
C ALA A 22 -31.32 -11.75 -9.12
N ALA A 23 -30.96 -10.60 -9.70
CA ALA A 23 -31.23 -10.32 -11.11
C ALA A 23 -30.50 -11.33 -12.02
N ALA A 24 -29.23 -11.63 -11.75
CA ALA A 24 -28.46 -12.64 -12.47
C ALA A 24 -29.15 -14.03 -12.41
N ASP A 25 -29.61 -14.47 -11.24
CA ASP A 25 -30.28 -15.76 -11.06
C ASP A 25 -31.56 -15.85 -11.89
N PHE A 26 -32.37 -14.79 -11.93
CA PHE A 26 -33.56 -14.75 -12.81
C PHE A 26 -33.20 -14.77 -14.30
N LEU A 27 -32.16 -14.07 -14.72
CA LEU A 27 -31.67 -14.08 -16.10
C LEU A 27 -31.10 -15.44 -16.50
N ILE A 28 -30.45 -16.16 -15.58
CA ILE A 28 -30.00 -17.55 -15.81
C ILE A 28 -31.19 -18.46 -16.08
N GLN A 29 -32.28 -18.37 -15.30
CA GLN A 29 -33.52 -19.13 -15.57
C GLN A 29 -34.13 -18.79 -16.91
N LEU A 30 -34.11 -17.52 -17.31
CA LEU A 30 -34.54 -17.08 -18.63
C LEU A 30 -33.67 -17.68 -19.73
N ARG A 31 -32.35 -17.65 -19.61
CA ARG A 31 -31.39 -18.21 -20.58
C ARG A 31 -31.61 -19.73 -20.77
N ASP A 32 -31.75 -20.46 -19.65
CA ASP A 32 -31.88 -21.93 -19.71
C ASP A 32 -33.17 -22.40 -20.39
N GLN A 33 -34.21 -21.56 -20.39
CA GLN A 33 -35.44 -21.79 -21.12
C GLN A 33 -35.39 -21.37 -22.61
N SER A 34 -34.38 -20.60 -22.98
CA SER A 34 -34.27 -19.94 -24.30
C SER A 34 -32.95 -20.26 -25.01
N ARG A 35 -32.34 -21.41 -24.76
CA ARG A 35 -31.00 -21.79 -25.25
C ARG A 35 -30.79 -21.69 -26.77
N GLU A 36 -31.86 -21.82 -27.56
CA GLU A 36 -31.80 -21.74 -29.02
C GLU A 36 -32.28 -20.38 -29.57
N SER A 37 -32.60 -19.42 -28.70
CA SER A 37 -33.13 -18.13 -29.13
C SER A 37 -32.02 -17.18 -29.62
N GLN A 38 -32.39 -16.26 -30.55
CA GLN A 38 -31.53 -15.17 -30.99
C GLN A 38 -31.10 -14.24 -29.83
N ASP A 39 -31.82 -14.27 -28.70
CA ASP A 39 -31.57 -13.47 -27.52
C ASP A 39 -30.46 -14.05 -26.60
N PHE A 40 -29.91 -15.24 -26.91
CA PHE A 40 -28.97 -15.93 -26.03
C PHE A 40 -27.73 -15.09 -25.71
N ALA A 41 -27.12 -14.42 -26.70
CA ALA A 41 -25.97 -13.56 -26.53
C ALA A 41 -26.32 -12.36 -25.65
N GLU A 42 -27.45 -11.72 -25.88
CA GLU A 42 -27.91 -10.56 -25.11
C GLU A 42 -28.22 -10.93 -23.65
N VAL A 43 -28.86 -12.06 -23.40
CA VAL A 43 -29.14 -12.53 -22.04
C VAL A 43 -27.84 -12.84 -21.29
N ASN A 44 -26.88 -13.53 -21.92
CA ASN A 44 -25.56 -13.74 -21.29
C ASN A 44 -24.83 -12.45 -21.02
N ARG A 45 -24.88 -11.45 -21.91
CA ARG A 45 -24.32 -10.13 -21.67
C ARG A 45 -24.94 -9.48 -20.43
N LEU A 46 -26.27 -9.49 -20.30
CA LEU A 46 -26.95 -8.93 -19.13
C LEU A 46 -26.61 -9.67 -17.82
N ILE A 47 -26.45 -11.00 -17.88
CA ILE A 47 -25.99 -11.78 -16.72
C ILE A 47 -24.57 -11.34 -16.36
N GLY A 48 -23.69 -11.22 -17.34
CA GLY A 48 -22.32 -10.71 -17.15
C GLY A 48 -22.31 -9.33 -16.51
N ASP A 49 -23.19 -8.39 -16.97
CA ASP A 49 -23.33 -7.06 -16.41
C ASP A 49 -23.75 -7.12 -14.92
N CYS A 50 -24.68 -8.00 -14.56
CA CYS A 50 -25.10 -8.18 -13.17
C CYS A 50 -23.94 -8.68 -12.29
N TYR A 51 -23.17 -9.67 -12.73
CA TYR A 51 -22.01 -10.17 -12.01
C TYR A 51 -20.91 -9.11 -11.89
N PHE A 52 -20.64 -8.38 -12.97
CA PHE A 52 -19.65 -7.31 -12.99
C PHE A 52 -19.99 -6.20 -11.99
N LEU A 53 -21.25 -5.74 -11.95
CA LEU A 53 -21.74 -4.74 -11.00
C LEU A 53 -21.74 -5.26 -9.55
N ASN A 54 -21.91 -6.57 -9.37
CA ASN A 54 -21.77 -7.25 -8.09
C ASN A 54 -20.30 -7.51 -7.68
N ARG A 55 -19.32 -7.07 -8.49
CA ARG A 55 -17.88 -7.30 -8.33
C ARG A 55 -17.45 -8.77 -8.38
N ASP A 56 -18.28 -9.64 -8.91
CA ASP A 56 -17.95 -11.05 -9.17
C ASP A 56 -17.41 -11.18 -10.60
N PHE A 57 -16.17 -10.74 -10.77
CA PHE A 57 -15.56 -10.59 -12.10
C PHE A 57 -15.28 -11.93 -12.78
N ALA A 58 -14.99 -12.99 -12.01
CA ALA A 58 -14.76 -14.32 -12.57
C ALA A 58 -16.01 -14.86 -13.29
N ASN A 59 -17.17 -14.81 -12.63
CA ASN A 59 -18.43 -15.20 -13.28
C ASN A 59 -18.79 -14.25 -14.44
N ALA A 60 -18.50 -12.96 -14.32
CA ALA A 60 -18.72 -12.02 -15.43
C ALA A 60 -17.94 -12.42 -16.68
N VAL A 61 -16.67 -12.87 -16.55
CA VAL A 61 -15.84 -13.35 -17.67
C VAL A 61 -16.51 -14.52 -18.38
N ASP A 62 -17.01 -15.51 -17.65
CA ASP A 62 -17.67 -16.70 -18.26
C ASP A 62 -18.89 -16.31 -19.10
N PHE A 63 -19.73 -15.43 -18.56
CA PHE A 63 -20.96 -15.02 -19.28
C PHE A 63 -20.68 -14.09 -20.46
N TYR A 64 -19.71 -13.17 -20.35
CA TYR A 64 -19.31 -12.33 -21.48
C TYR A 64 -18.64 -13.17 -22.58
N SER A 65 -17.80 -14.15 -22.21
CA SER A 65 -17.19 -15.07 -23.16
C SER A 65 -18.26 -15.91 -23.90
N ALA A 66 -19.25 -16.41 -23.17
CA ALA A 66 -20.39 -17.14 -23.77
C ALA A 66 -21.24 -16.25 -24.68
N ALA A 67 -21.40 -14.98 -24.37
CA ALA A 67 -22.08 -14.00 -25.20
C ALA A 67 -21.30 -13.73 -26.51
N LEU A 68 -19.97 -13.50 -26.39
CA LEU A 68 -19.09 -13.17 -27.51
C LEU A 68 -18.98 -14.35 -28.50
N SER A 69 -18.95 -15.61 -28.02
CA SER A 69 -18.81 -16.81 -28.86
C SER A 69 -19.97 -17.04 -29.86
N ARG A 70 -21.12 -16.43 -29.64
CA ARG A 70 -22.31 -16.57 -30.49
C ARG A 70 -22.72 -15.32 -31.29
N GLY A 71 -22.01 -14.20 -31.07
CA GLY A 71 -22.39 -12.90 -31.60
C GLY A 71 -21.47 -12.33 -32.69
N VAL A 72 -20.63 -13.14 -33.33
CA VAL A 72 -19.62 -12.67 -34.28
C VAL A 72 -20.25 -11.97 -35.50
N GLY A 73 -19.95 -10.66 -35.66
CA GLY A 73 -20.35 -9.85 -36.83
C GLY A 73 -21.35 -8.72 -36.58
N SER A 74 -21.66 -8.38 -35.33
CA SER A 74 -22.53 -7.25 -34.95
C SER A 74 -21.75 -6.00 -34.54
N PRO A 75 -22.24 -4.78 -34.80
CA PRO A 75 -21.63 -3.54 -34.26
C PRO A 75 -21.52 -3.50 -32.70
N ARG A 76 -22.25 -4.39 -32.01
CA ARG A 76 -22.19 -4.55 -30.53
C ARG A 76 -21.02 -5.40 -30.04
N ASP A 77 -20.30 -6.07 -30.94
CA ASP A 77 -19.23 -7.00 -30.56
C ASP A 77 -18.05 -6.27 -29.96
N GLY A 78 -17.75 -5.05 -30.43
CA GLY A 78 -16.69 -4.20 -29.84
C GLY A 78 -16.98 -3.80 -28.39
N GLU A 79 -18.22 -3.43 -28.07
CA GLU A 79 -18.61 -3.10 -26.70
C GLU A 79 -18.53 -4.33 -25.77
N LEU A 80 -19.04 -5.48 -26.24
CA LEU A 80 -18.98 -6.74 -25.47
C LEU A 80 -17.55 -7.21 -25.27
N PHE A 81 -16.71 -7.07 -26.30
CA PHE A 81 -15.27 -7.34 -26.22
C PHE A 81 -14.60 -6.49 -25.12
N LEU A 82 -14.86 -5.17 -25.09
CA LEU A 82 -14.31 -4.28 -24.06
C LEU A 82 -14.81 -4.62 -22.65
N ARG A 83 -16.07 -5.06 -22.50
CA ARG A 83 -16.61 -5.54 -21.23
C ARG A 83 -15.89 -6.81 -20.75
N LEU A 84 -15.63 -7.75 -21.67
CA LEU A 84 -14.89 -8.98 -21.38
C LEU A 84 -13.47 -8.66 -20.95
N ILE A 85 -12.73 -7.82 -21.68
CA ILE A 85 -11.40 -7.36 -21.30
C ILE A 85 -11.40 -6.70 -19.92
N SER A 86 -12.37 -5.82 -19.66
CA SER A 86 -12.50 -5.16 -18.35
C SER A 86 -12.76 -6.15 -17.21
N ALA A 87 -13.56 -7.19 -17.46
CA ALA A 87 -13.83 -8.24 -16.48
C ALA A 87 -12.59 -9.11 -16.22
N GLN A 88 -11.88 -9.52 -17.29
CA GLN A 88 -10.63 -10.30 -17.18
C GLN A 88 -9.56 -9.53 -16.40
N VAL A 89 -9.34 -8.26 -16.73
CA VAL A 89 -8.40 -7.39 -16.01
C VAL A 89 -8.74 -7.30 -14.52
N ARG A 90 -10.01 -7.07 -14.18
CA ARG A 90 -10.46 -6.98 -12.79
C ARG A 90 -10.46 -8.31 -12.04
N ALA A 91 -10.55 -9.43 -12.76
CA ALA A 91 -10.39 -10.78 -12.23
C ALA A 91 -8.90 -11.18 -12.05
N GLY A 92 -7.95 -10.32 -12.44
CA GLY A 92 -6.51 -10.62 -12.41
C GLY A 92 -6.02 -11.50 -13.58
N LEU A 93 -6.86 -11.72 -14.60
CA LEU A 93 -6.57 -12.56 -15.77
C LEU A 93 -5.92 -11.74 -16.90
N ILE A 94 -4.87 -10.97 -16.59
CA ILE A 94 -4.27 -10.00 -17.51
C ILE A 94 -3.67 -10.67 -18.74
N GLU A 95 -3.04 -11.82 -18.57
CA GLU A 95 -2.47 -12.59 -19.69
C GLU A 95 -3.55 -13.05 -20.68
N GLN A 96 -4.70 -13.54 -20.17
CA GLN A 96 -5.83 -13.94 -21.00
C GLN A 96 -6.43 -12.75 -21.76
N ALA A 97 -6.54 -11.59 -21.12
CA ALA A 97 -6.98 -10.36 -21.77
C ALA A 97 -6.03 -9.95 -22.89
N SER A 98 -4.71 -10.03 -22.66
CA SER A 98 -3.68 -9.75 -23.67
C SER A 98 -3.78 -10.68 -24.89
N GLN A 99 -3.88 -12.00 -24.64
CA GLN A 99 -4.03 -13.00 -25.69
C GLN A 99 -5.30 -12.80 -26.52
N LEU A 100 -6.39 -12.42 -25.87
CA LEU A 100 -7.67 -12.16 -26.53
C LEU A 100 -7.57 -10.93 -27.47
N ILE A 101 -6.86 -9.87 -27.04
CA ILE A 101 -6.62 -8.71 -27.90
C ILE A 101 -5.77 -9.09 -29.11
N ASP A 102 -4.69 -9.83 -28.93
CA ASP A 102 -3.77 -10.25 -29.99
C ASP A 102 -4.49 -11.16 -31.02
N GLN A 103 -5.39 -12.05 -30.55
CA GLN A 103 -6.22 -12.89 -31.41
C GLN A 103 -7.24 -12.05 -32.20
N ALA A 104 -7.91 -11.11 -31.56
CA ALA A 104 -8.90 -10.25 -32.17
C ALA A 104 -8.28 -9.32 -33.23
N ASP A 105 -7.06 -8.83 -32.96
CA ASP A 105 -6.29 -8.02 -33.90
C ASP A 105 -5.89 -8.83 -35.15
N SER A 106 -5.32 -10.01 -34.97
CA SER A 106 -4.88 -10.88 -36.07
C SER A 106 -6.04 -11.36 -36.95
N SER A 107 -7.24 -11.48 -36.41
CA SER A 107 -8.46 -11.86 -37.14
C SER A 107 -9.19 -10.67 -37.77
N GLY A 108 -8.84 -9.43 -37.41
CA GLY A 108 -9.56 -8.22 -37.84
C GLY A 108 -10.99 -8.14 -37.32
N SER A 109 -11.30 -8.81 -36.22
CA SER A 109 -12.67 -8.93 -35.68
C SER A 109 -13.13 -7.72 -34.90
N ILE A 110 -12.23 -6.81 -34.53
CA ILE A 110 -12.51 -5.59 -33.76
C ILE A 110 -12.05 -4.33 -34.48
N SER A 111 -12.68 -3.18 -34.15
CA SER A 111 -12.23 -1.89 -34.67
C SER A 111 -10.87 -1.49 -34.06
N GLN A 112 -10.09 -0.68 -34.77
CA GLN A 112 -8.86 -0.11 -34.26
C GLN A 112 -9.10 0.69 -32.96
N ALA A 113 -10.20 1.44 -32.87
CA ALA A 113 -10.55 2.20 -31.68
C ALA A 113 -10.82 1.29 -30.47
N ASP A 114 -11.51 0.16 -30.67
CA ASP A 114 -11.77 -0.79 -29.57
C ASP A 114 -10.51 -1.53 -29.15
N ARG A 115 -9.63 -1.87 -30.10
CA ARG A 115 -8.29 -2.38 -29.78
C ARG A 115 -7.52 -1.42 -28.89
N TRP A 116 -7.46 -0.14 -29.23
CA TRP A 116 -6.73 0.86 -28.45
C TRP A 116 -7.34 1.07 -27.06
N ARG A 117 -8.68 1.00 -26.93
CA ARG A 117 -9.35 1.04 -25.62
C ARG A 117 -9.05 -0.20 -24.78
N ALA A 118 -9.02 -1.38 -25.39
CA ALA A 118 -8.65 -2.61 -24.72
C ALA A 118 -7.20 -2.59 -24.21
N GLU A 119 -6.27 -2.14 -25.04
CA GLU A 119 -4.85 -2.00 -24.68
C GLU A 119 -4.64 -0.98 -23.54
N TRP A 120 -5.41 0.10 -23.53
CA TRP A 120 -5.41 1.02 -22.40
C TRP A 120 -5.71 0.32 -21.07
N ASN A 121 -6.75 -0.51 -21.03
CA ASN A 121 -7.13 -1.24 -19.82
C ASN A 121 -6.04 -2.26 -19.40
N VAL A 122 -5.48 -2.98 -20.35
CA VAL A 122 -4.42 -3.96 -20.08
C VAL A 122 -3.13 -3.27 -19.62
N ALA A 123 -2.72 -2.18 -20.27
CA ALA A 123 -1.51 -1.44 -19.89
C ALA A 123 -1.61 -0.86 -18.46
N GLN A 124 -2.79 -0.34 -18.07
CA GLN A 124 -3.01 0.11 -16.70
C GLN A 124 -2.98 -1.05 -15.70
N ALA A 125 -3.51 -2.22 -16.06
CA ALA A 125 -3.47 -3.38 -15.18
C ALA A 125 -2.04 -3.92 -14.99
N LEU A 126 -1.25 -3.99 -16.07
CA LEU A 126 0.16 -4.36 -16.03
C LEU A 126 0.98 -3.37 -15.19
N GLN A 127 0.70 -2.07 -15.31
CA GLN A 127 1.29 -1.06 -14.45
C GLN A 127 0.97 -1.32 -12.98
N ALA A 128 -0.30 -1.59 -12.65
CA ALA A 128 -0.75 -1.84 -11.28
C ALA A 128 -0.14 -3.13 -10.69
N SER A 129 0.18 -4.13 -11.52
CA SER A 129 0.88 -5.36 -11.10
C SER A 129 2.42 -5.21 -11.04
N GLY A 130 2.96 -4.06 -11.45
CA GLY A 130 4.40 -3.78 -11.44
C GLY A 130 5.14 -4.20 -12.72
N GLU A 131 4.42 -4.69 -13.73
CA GLU A 131 4.98 -5.15 -15.01
C GLU A 131 5.12 -3.98 -16.01
N LEU A 132 5.92 -2.96 -15.63
CA LEU A 132 6.05 -1.71 -16.36
C LEU A 132 6.60 -1.90 -17.77
N ASP A 133 7.61 -2.75 -17.95
CA ASP A 133 8.26 -2.99 -19.25
C ASP A 133 7.26 -3.55 -20.27
N LEU A 134 6.43 -4.50 -19.81
CA LEU A 134 5.42 -5.11 -20.68
C LEU A 134 4.31 -4.11 -21.04
N ALA A 135 3.86 -3.31 -20.05
CA ALA A 135 2.90 -2.24 -20.28
C ALA A 135 3.41 -1.24 -21.34
N LEU A 136 4.67 -0.80 -21.19
CA LEU A 136 5.30 0.16 -22.08
C LEU A 136 5.49 -0.42 -23.48
N GLN A 137 5.93 -1.67 -23.59
CA GLN A 137 6.07 -2.36 -24.87
C GLN A 137 4.74 -2.42 -25.63
N ARG A 138 3.63 -2.80 -24.97
CA ARG A 138 2.32 -2.89 -25.62
C ARG A 138 1.83 -1.53 -26.12
N VAL A 139 1.95 -0.48 -25.31
CA VAL A 139 1.55 0.87 -25.72
C VAL A 139 2.40 1.39 -26.87
N ARG A 140 3.72 1.17 -26.85
CA ARG A 140 4.63 1.57 -27.92
C ARG A 140 4.37 0.85 -29.24
N LEU A 141 3.96 -0.42 -29.19
CA LEU A 141 3.59 -1.16 -30.40
C LEU A 141 2.40 -0.50 -31.12
N LEU A 142 1.40 -0.01 -30.37
CA LEU A 142 0.28 0.72 -30.95
C LEU A 142 0.68 2.07 -31.56
N LEU A 143 1.60 2.77 -30.90
CA LEU A 143 2.00 4.12 -31.28
C LEU A 143 3.09 4.18 -32.39
N ARG A 144 3.64 3.01 -32.81
CA ARG A 144 4.66 2.92 -33.87
C ARG A 144 4.11 3.25 -35.26
N ASP A 145 2.88 2.81 -35.52
CA ASP A 145 2.20 3.18 -36.75
C ASP A 145 1.59 4.57 -36.55
N ASP A 146 1.78 5.47 -37.53
CA ASP A 146 1.11 6.75 -37.52
C ASP A 146 -0.38 6.50 -37.29
N SER A 147 -0.93 7.15 -36.24
CA SER A 147 -2.29 6.85 -35.74
C SER A 147 -3.26 6.76 -36.90
N PRO A 148 -3.90 5.60 -37.12
CA PRO A 148 -4.85 5.47 -38.19
C PRO A 148 -5.92 6.56 -38.10
N SER A 149 -6.32 7.14 -39.22
CA SER A 149 -7.37 8.17 -39.24
C SER A 149 -8.70 7.72 -38.60
N THR A 150 -8.84 6.42 -38.35
CA THR A 150 -9.96 5.77 -37.69
C THR A 150 -9.90 5.80 -36.16
N VAL A 151 -8.72 6.16 -35.56
CA VAL A 151 -8.57 6.26 -34.11
C VAL A 151 -8.92 7.68 -33.66
N PRO A 152 -9.82 7.85 -32.69
CA PRO A 152 -10.16 9.16 -32.16
C PRO A 152 -8.94 9.89 -31.61
N ALA A 153 -8.77 11.17 -31.94
CA ALA A 153 -7.66 11.99 -31.47
C ALA A 153 -7.60 12.07 -29.92
N SER A 154 -8.75 11.96 -29.26
CA SER A 154 -8.85 11.87 -27.80
C SER A 154 -8.20 10.63 -27.23
N LEU A 155 -8.29 9.49 -27.90
CA LEU A 155 -7.71 8.23 -27.48
C LEU A 155 -6.20 8.22 -27.77
N ASP A 156 -5.78 8.76 -28.92
CA ASP A 156 -4.37 8.91 -29.27
C ASP A 156 -3.62 9.75 -28.23
N ILE A 157 -4.17 10.90 -27.83
CA ILE A 157 -3.55 11.75 -26.79
C ILE A 157 -3.46 11.03 -25.45
N ARG A 158 -4.50 10.30 -25.03
CA ARG A 158 -4.51 9.54 -23.76
C ARG A 158 -3.45 8.44 -23.76
N LEU A 159 -3.29 7.71 -24.87
CA LEU A 159 -2.26 6.66 -24.96
C LEU A 159 -0.84 7.22 -25.01
N ARG A 160 -0.61 8.36 -25.66
CA ARG A 160 0.69 9.05 -25.62
C ARG A 160 1.00 9.60 -24.24
N TRP A 161 -0.02 10.08 -23.50
CA TRP A 161 0.13 10.43 -22.09
C TRP A 161 0.52 9.19 -21.26
N LEU A 162 -0.16 8.05 -21.47
CA LEU A 162 0.13 6.81 -20.75
C LEU A 162 1.54 6.31 -21.06
N GLU A 163 1.97 6.34 -22.34
CA GLU A 163 3.34 5.99 -22.72
C GLU A 163 4.36 6.86 -21.98
N SER A 164 4.17 8.18 -21.97
CA SER A 164 5.06 9.11 -21.30
C SER A 164 5.07 8.92 -19.79
N TYR A 165 3.92 8.61 -19.20
CA TYR A 165 3.78 8.32 -17.78
C TYR A 165 4.49 7.00 -17.39
N LEU A 166 4.32 5.94 -18.17
CA LEU A 166 5.02 4.67 -18.00
C LEU A 166 6.54 4.82 -18.19
N SER A 167 6.98 5.61 -19.19
CA SER A 167 8.39 5.92 -19.38
C SER A 167 9.01 6.61 -18.17
N LEU A 168 8.29 7.56 -17.55
CA LEU A 168 8.75 8.19 -16.31
C LEU A 168 8.88 7.18 -15.16
N GLN A 169 7.92 6.25 -15.02
CA GLN A 169 7.98 5.22 -14.00
C GLN A 169 9.09 4.18 -14.23
N ALA A 170 9.38 3.86 -15.49
CA ALA A 170 10.48 2.98 -15.89
C ALA A 170 11.85 3.68 -15.88
N GLU A 171 11.91 4.96 -15.49
CA GLU A 171 13.12 5.80 -15.49
C GLU A 171 13.75 5.98 -16.90
N GLU A 172 12.96 5.80 -17.97
CA GLU A 172 13.36 6.05 -19.34
C GLU A 172 13.19 7.53 -19.70
N LEU A 173 14.09 8.38 -19.23
CA LEU A 173 13.96 9.83 -19.30
C LEU A 173 14.40 10.44 -20.65
N ASP A 174 15.12 9.69 -21.50
CA ASP A 174 15.69 10.23 -22.73
C ASP A 174 14.64 10.83 -23.67
N GLY A 175 14.73 12.13 -23.88
CA GLY A 175 13.80 12.92 -24.69
C GLY A 175 12.37 12.99 -24.15
N LEU A 176 12.12 12.57 -22.90
CA LEU A 176 10.77 12.51 -22.33
C LEU A 176 10.15 13.90 -22.14
N ALA A 177 10.93 14.89 -21.67
CA ALA A 177 10.46 16.27 -21.56
C ALA A 177 9.92 16.83 -22.89
N ASN A 178 10.62 16.56 -23.98
CA ASN A 178 10.18 16.98 -25.32
C ASN A 178 8.90 16.25 -25.75
N ARG A 179 8.77 14.94 -25.49
CA ARG A 179 7.54 14.18 -25.81
C ARG A 179 6.33 14.74 -25.06
N VAL A 180 6.49 15.06 -23.77
CA VAL A 180 5.40 15.63 -22.95
C VAL A 180 5.06 17.06 -23.39
N ALA A 181 6.04 17.89 -23.76
CA ALA A 181 5.81 19.22 -24.29
C ALA A 181 5.03 19.18 -25.64
N LEU A 182 5.39 18.26 -26.53
CA LEU A 182 4.66 18.03 -27.79
C LEU A 182 3.23 17.55 -27.54
N LEU A 183 3.04 16.68 -26.54
CA LEU A 183 1.71 16.21 -26.15
C LEU A 183 0.82 17.36 -25.67
N LEU A 184 1.35 18.26 -24.85
CA LEU A 184 0.64 19.44 -24.37
C LEU A 184 0.27 20.37 -25.54
N ALA A 185 1.22 20.63 -26.46
CA ALA A 185 0.98 21.44 -27.65
C ALA A 185 -0.12 20.82 -28.54
N ARG A 186 -0.10 19.49 -28.72
CA ARG A 186 -1.12 18.75 -29.48
C ARG A 186 -2.50 18.88 -28.85
N LEU A 187 -2.62 18.76 -27.52
CA LEU A 187 -3.90 18.94 -26.82
C LEU A 187 -4.46 20.35 -27.02
N VAL A 188 -3.61 21.39 -26.93
CA VAL A 188 -4.02 22.81 -27.07
C VAL A 188 -4.48 23.13 -28.50
N THR A 189 -3.89 22.49 -29.51
CA THR A 189 -4.24 22.71 -30.93
C THR A 189 -5.40 21.86 -31.43
N MET A 190 -5.95 20.95 -30.61
CA MET A 190 -7.14 20.17 -30.97
C MET A 190 -8.33 21.10 -31.21
N PRO A 191 -9.08 20.93 -32.31
CA PRO A 191 -10.26 21.72 -32.55
C PRO A 191 -11.31 21.47 -31.44
N PRO A 192 -12.02 22.52 -30.97
CA PRO A 192 -13.12 22.35 -30.07
C PRO A 192 -14.21 21.50 -30.72
N GLN A 193 -14.78 20.62 -29.95
CA GLN A 193 -15.73 19.65 -30.42
C GLN A 193 -17.04 20.26 -30.92
N GLN A 194 -17.57 19.73 -32.03
CA GLN A 194 -18.98 19.87 -32.37
C GLN A 194 -19.82 18.88 -31.53
N GLU A 195 -20.91 19.36 -30.92
CA GLU A 195 -21.85 18.54 -30.18
C GLU A 195 -22.34 17.35 -31.04
N GLY A 196 -22.10 16.13 -30.61
CA GLY A 196 -22.56 14.90 -31.28
C GLY A 196 -21.48 14.00 -31.86
N ALA A 197 -20.20 14.37 -31.87
CA ALA A 197 -19.10 13.47 -32.25
C ALA A 197 -18.70 12.62 -31.05
N GLY A 198 -19.16 11.38 -30.97
CA GLY A 198 -19.07 10.50 -29.78
C GLY A 198 -17.67 10.18 -29.23
N ASP A 199 -16.59 10.56 -29.94
CA ASP A 199 -15.22 10.20 -29.58
C ASP A 199 -14.29 11.41 -29.34
N ALA A 200 -14.81 12.62 -29.24
CA ALA A 200 -13.98 13.77 -28.98
C ALA A 200 -13.99 14.17 -27.50
N LEU A 201 -12.97 14.92 -27.03
CA LEU A 201 -12.88 15.38 -25.64
C LEU A 201 -13.88 16.52 -25.40
N THR A 202 -14.70 16.37 -24.39
CA THR A 202 -15.46 17.52 -23.86
C THR A 202 -14.49 18.57 -23.29
N PRO A 203 -14.87 19.86 -23.20
CA PRO A 203 -14.03 20.88 -22.60
C PRO A 203 -13.57 20.54 -21.18
N LYS A 204 -14.42 19.87 -20.41
CA LYS A 204 -14.09 19.40 -19.06
C LYS A 204 -13.01 18.31 -19.08
N GLU A 205 -13.14 17.32 -19.98
CA GLU A 205 -12.15 16.25 -20.13
C GLU A 205 -10.81 16.78 -20.66
N ALA A 206 -10.83 17.68 -21.64
CA ALA A 206 -9.63 18.34 -22.15
C ALA A 206 -8.91 19.14 -21.05
N ARG A 207 -9.66 19.85 -20.21
CA ARG A 207 -9.13 20.56 -19.03
C ARG A 207 -8.49 19.59 -18.04
N LEU A 208 -9.16 18.48 -17.70
CA LEU A 208 -8.61 17.47 -16.78
C LEU A 208 -7.35 16.81 -17.36
N LEU A 209 -7.37 16.43 -18.64
CA LEU A 209 -6.20 15.83 -19.29
C LEU A 209 -5.02 16.81 -19.34
N LYS A 210 -5.28 18.11 -19.58
CA LYS A 210 -4.26 19.16 -19.52
C LYS A 210 -3.58 19.20 -18.14
N THR A 211 -4.36 19.09 -17.06
CA THR A 211 -3.79 19.09 -15.70
C THR A 211 -2.91 17.86 -15.43
N GLU A 212 -3.30 16.68 -15.93
CA GLU A 212 -2.47 15.47 -15.82
C GLU A 212 -1.18 15.56 -16.66
N ILE A 213 -1.23 16.18 -17.85
CA ILE A 213 -0.04 16.41 -18.67
C ILE A 213 0.91 17.43 -18.00
N LEU A 214 0.38 18.52 -17.40
CA LEU A 214 1.19 19.48 -16.66
C LEU A 214 1.84 18.82 -15.41
N LEU A 215 1.11 18.00 -14.69
CA LEU A 215 1.67 17.25 -13.57
C LEU A 215 2.81 16.33 -14.01
N LEU A 216 2.61 15.63 -15.14
CA LEU A 216 3.63 14.77 -15.74
C LEU A 216 4.86 15.59 -16.17
N GLN A 217 4.65 16.73 -16.81
CA GLN A 217 5.72 17.63 -17.25
C GLN A 217 6.57 18.12 -16.07
N GLY A 218 5.92 18.58 -14.99
CA GLY A 218 6.63 18.98 -13.76
C GLY A 218 7.41 17.82 -13.16
N SER A 219 6.82 16.62 -13.12
CA SER A 219 7.48 15.41 -12.61
C SER A 219 8.71 15.02 -13.44
N VAL A 220 8.62 15.12 -14.77
CA VAL A 220 9.74 14.81 -15.69
C VAL A 220 10.90 15.79 -15.48
N TYR A 221 10.64 17.09 -15.43
CA TYR A 221 11.69 18.07 -15.15
C TYR A 221 12.38 17.82 -13.81
N MET A 222 11.62 17.46 -12.76
CA MET A 222 12.19 17.10 -11.46
C MET A 222 13.15 15.89 -11.57
N ARG A 223 12.77 14.88 -12.35
CA ARG A 223 13.56 13.66 -12.54
C ARG A 223 14.79 13.88 -13.43
N GLU A 224 14.69 14.75 -14.43
CA GLU A 224 15.82 15.14 -15.29
C GLU A 224 16.81 16.09 -14.59
N GLY A 225 16.48 16.55 -13.37
CA GLY A 225 17.33 17.43 -12.54
C GLY A 225 17.09 18.93 -12.77
N ASP A 226 16.15 19.32 -13.64
CA ASP A 226 15.73 20.73 -13.80
C ASP A 226 14.60 21.07 -12.80
N ALA A 227 14.99 21.16 -11.53
CA ALA A 227 14.06 21.44 -10.45
C ALA A 227 13.35 22.79 -10.61
N ASN A 228 14.03 23.80 -11.19
CA ASN A 228 13.45 25.13 -11.34
C ASN A 228 12.31 25.10 -12.37
N ALA A 229 12.52 24.46 -13.53
CA ALA A 229 11.46 24.28 -14.52
C ALA A 229 10.31 23.43 -13.95
N GLY A 230 10.63 22.33 -13.25
CA GLY A 230 9.65 21.48 -12.60
C GLY A 230 8.77 22.23 -11.59
N MET A 231 9.38 22.97 -10.66
CA MET A 231 8.67 23.81 -9.68
C MET A 231 7.80 24.87 -10.35
N GLY A 232 8.30 25.49 -11.44
CA GLY A 232 7.54 26.46 -12.22
C GLY A 232 6.23 25.87 -12.75
N VAL A 233 6.31 24.69 -13.38
CA VAL A 233 5.14 24.00 -13.94
C VAL A 233 4.18 23.56 -12.82
N LEU A 234 4.67 23.00 -11.69
CA LEU A 234 3.82 22.58 -10.59
C LEU A 234 3.13 23.76 -9.90
N THR A 235 3.80 24.92 -9.82
CA THR A 235 3.20 26.16 -9.30
C THR A 235 2.13 26.66 -10.25
N GLN A 236 2.40 26.73 -11.55
CA GLN A 236 1.39 27.11 -12.54
C GLN A 236 0.16 26.19 -12.47
N LEU A 237 0.37 24.87 -12.33
CA LEU A 237 -0.73 23.91 -12.20
C LEU A 237 -1.62 24.23 -10.98
N ARG A 238 -1.04 24.59 -9.85
CA ARG A 238 -1.78 24.97 -8.63
C ARG A 238 -2.52 26.29 -8.80
N ASP A 239 -1.88 27.29 -9.38
CA ASP A 239 -2.45 28.63 -9.52
C ASP A 239 -3.64 28.64 -10.52
N GLU A 240 -3.53 27.88 -11.62
CA GLU A 240 -4.57 27.85 -12.65
C GLU A 240 -5.68 26.79 -12.39
N TYR A 241 -5.36 25.70 -11.63
CA TYR A 241 -6.22 24.53 -11.52
C TYR A 241 -6.34 23.99 -10.07
N GLY A 242 -6.15 24.83 -9.06
CA GLY A 242 -5.94 24.51 -7.65
C GLY A 242 -6.79 23.40 -7.02
N GLU A 243 -8.06 23.23 -7.45
CA GLU A 243 -8.95 22.21 -6.89
C GLU A 243 -8.88 20.85 -7.62
N THR A 244 -8.09 20.73 -8.68
CA THR A 244 -7.98 19.48 -9.42
C THR A 244 -7.09 18.47 -8.69
N THR A 245 -7.38 17.18 -8.84
CA THR A 245 -6.57 16.10 -8.26
C THR A 245 -5.10 16.23 -8.65
N ALA A 246 -4.80 16.60 -9.90
CA ALA A 246 -3.43 16.80 -10.37
C ALA A 246 -2.73 17.95 -9.62
N ALA A 247 -3.40 19.08 -9.41
CA ALA A 247 -2.84 20.20 -8.66
C ALA A 247 -2.56 19.82 -7.19
N LEU A 248 -3.44 19.05 -6.56
CA LEU A 248 -3.21 18.57 -5.19
C LEU A 248 -2.05 17.57 -5.12
N ARG A 249 -1.94 16.64 -6.09
CA ARG A 249 -0.82 15.71 -6.20
C ARG A 249 0.52 16.42 -6.45
N SER A 250 0.51 17.62 -7.03
CA SER A 250 1.74 18.39 -7.25
C SER A 250 2.46 18.77 -5.95
N TYR A 251 1.73 18.95 -4.85
CA TYR A 251 2.32 19.18 -3.52
C TYR A 251 3.12 17.94 -3.05
N LEU A 252 2.58 16.73 -3.29
CA LEU A 252 3.26 15.48 -2.93
C LEU A 252 4.58 15.32 -3.70
N ILE A 253 4.58 15.65 -5.00
CA ILE A 253 5.78 15.58 -5.85
C ILE A 253 6.83 16.59 -5.38
N GLU A 254 6.43 17.82 -5.09
CA GLU A 254 7.33 18.86 -4.58
C GLU A 254 7.92 18.47 -3.23
N ALA A 255 7.09 18.01 -2.30
CA ALA A 255 7.56 17.57 -0.97
C ALA A 255 8.49 16.36 -1.07
N ALA A 256 8.18 15.39 -1.93
CA ALA A 256 9.04 14.23 -2.16
C ALA A 256 10.40 14.65 -2.74
N TYR A 257 10.44 15.60 -3.66
CA TYR A 257 11.69 16.16 -4.20
C TYR A 257 12.52 16.82 -3.08
N HIS A 258 11.91 17.70 -2.28
CA HIS A 258 12.60 18.34 -1.14
C HIS A 258 13.11 17.30 -0.14
N GLY A 259 12.30 16.25 0.14
CA GLY A 259 12.69 15.14 0.99
C GLY A 259 13.88 14.34 0.45
N LEU A 260 13.97 14.17 -0.88
CA LEU A 260 15.06 13.46 -1.54
C LEU A 260 16.40 14.22 -1.44
N ILE A 261 16.37 15.54 -1.60
CA ILE A 261 17.58 16.40 -1.47
C ILE A 261 17.92 16.75 -0.02
N GLY A 262 17.15 16.24 0.97
CA GLY A 262 17.37 16.48 2.40
C GLY A 262 16.84 17.83 2.91
N ASP A 263 16.12 18.59 2.10
CA ASP A 263 15.44 19.83 2.53
C ASP A 263 14.10 19.50 3.20
N PHE A 264 14.20 18.92 4.40
CA PHE A 264 13.01 18.51 5.17
C PHE A 264 12.18 19.71 5.66
N VAL A 265 12.75 20.92 5.69
CA VAL A 265 12.01 22.13 6.06
C VAL A 265 11.01 22.47 4.98
N SER A 266 11.44 22.56 3.72
CA SER A 266 10.56 22.84 2.59
C SER A 266 9.55 21.70 2.35
N ALA A 267 10.00 20.43 2.49
CA ALA A 267 9.10 19.28 2.39
C ALA A 267 7.97 19.34 3.43
N GLN A 268 8.30 19.61 4.70
CA GLN A 268 7.31 19.78 5.76
C GLN A 268 6.35 20.94 5.46
N ALA A 269 6.89 22.11 5.08
CA ALA A 269 6.08 23.30 4.78
C ALA A 269 5.09 23.05 3.64
N THR A 270 5.53 22.38 2.57
CA THR A 270 4.70 22.02 1.42
C THR A 270 3.53 21.11 1.84
N MET A 271 3.77 20.10 2.65
CA MET A 271 2.73 19.20 3.15
C MET A 271 1.78 19.89 4.11
N THR A 272 2.29 20.71 5.04
CA THR A 272 1.45 21.50 5.94
C THR A 272 0.53 22.44 5.16
N LYS A 273 1.07 23.12 4.13
CA LYS A 273 0.29 24.00 3.25
C LYS A 273 -0.85 23.28 2.55
N LEU A 274 -0.63 22.05 2.04
CA LEU A 274 -1.68 21.25 1.42
C LEU A 274 -2.83 20.97 2.41
N ALA A 275 -2.51 20.55 3.64
CA ALA A 275 -3.53 20.25 4.66
C ALA A 275 -4.30 21.49 5.11
N GLU A 276 -3.63 22.65 5.23
CA GLU A 276 -4.23 23.92 5.66
C GLU A 276 -5.19 24.50 4.60
N ILE A 277 -4.79 24.44 3.31
CA ILE A 277 -5.61 25.02 2.23
C ILE A 277 -6.81 24.11 1.91
N TYR A 278 -6.61 22.79 1.98
CA TYR A 278 -7.62 21.80 1.58
C TYR A 278 -7.97 20.79 2.69
N PRO A 279 -8.41 21.27 3.87
CA PRO A 279 -8.60 20.38 5.05
C PRO A 279 -9.70 19.33 4.86
N GLN A 280 -10.63 19.53 3.91
CA GLN A 280 -11.69 18.57 3.59
C GLN A 280 -11.30 17.58 2.47
N ASN A 281 -10.11 17.72 1.91
CA ASN A 281 -9.66 16.83 0.85
C ASN A 281 -9.16 15.48 1.43
N PRO A 282 -9.44 14.34 0.77
CA PRO A 282 -8.94 13.03 1.21
C PRO A 282 -7.41 12.92 1.34
N LEU A 283 -6.64 13.83 0.73
CA LEU A 283 -5.18 13.88 0.87
C LEU A 283 -4.71 14.63 2.12
N ALA A 284 -5.57 15.39 2.79
CA ALA A 284 -5.17 16.20 3.94
C ALA A 284 -4.64 15.37 5.13
N PRO A 285 -5.24 14.22 5.52
CA PRO A 285 -4.67 13.36 6.54
C PRO A 285 -3.27 12.85 6.17
N GLN A 286 -3.08 12.40 4.92
CA GLN A 286 -1.78 11.98 4.42
C GLN A 286 -0.77 13.13 4.46
N ALA A 287 -1.15 14.33 4.05
CA ALA A 287 -0.29 15.49 4.07
C ALA A 287 0.18 15.84 5.49
N LEU A 288 -0.71 15.83 6.49
CA LEU A 288 -0.32 16.04 7.89
C LEU A 288 0.62 14.94 8.40
N PHE A 289 0.36 13.69 8.03
CA PHE A 289 1.20 12.57 8.42
C PHE A 289 2.62 12.69 7.85
N GLU A 290 2.74 13.01 6.56
CA GLU A 290 4.02 13.25 5.89
C GLU A 290 4.73 14.49 6.42
N ALA A 291 4.00 15.59 6.70
CA ALA A 291 4.56 16.78 7.34
C ALA A 291 5.22 16.43 8.68
N ALA A 292 4.55 15.59 9.50
CA ALA A 292 5.10 15.12 10.76
C ALA A 292 6.33 14.23 10.56
N LEU A 293 6.34 13.34 9.56
CA LEU A 293 7.51 12.53 9.21
C LEU A 293 8.69 13.38 8.77
N TYR A 294 8.49 14.40 7.93
CA TYR A 294 9.56 15.32 7.56
C TYR A 294 10.06 16.13 8.77
N CYS A 295 9.17 16.51 9.68
CA CYS A 295 9.54 17.15 10.93
C CYS A 295 10.43 16.24 11.82
N GLU A 296 10.11 14.94 11.93
CA GLU A 296 10.96 13.96 12.61
C GLU A 296 12.38 13.91 12.01
N ARG A 297 12.47 13.94 10.66
CA ARG A 297 13.76 13.86 9.95
C ARG A 297 14.66 15.10 10.13
N ARG A 298 14.11 16.23 10.58
CA ARG A 298 14.87 17.42 10.91
C ARG A 298 15.75 17.23 12.17
N GLY A 299 15.43 16.26 13.01
CA GLY A 299 16.19 15.90 14.20
C GLY A 299 15.37 15.97 15.50
N ALA A 300 15.99 15.52 16.58
CA ALA A 300 15.30 15.35 17.88
C ALA A 300 14.75 16.67 18.47
N GLU A 301 15.35 17.80 18.14
CA GLU A 301 14.87 19.13 18.57
C GLU A 301 13.48 19.49 18.02
N PHE A 302 13.08 18.86 16.89
CA PHE A 302 11.79 19.08 16.24
C PHE A 302 10.73 18.04 16.63
N TYR A 303 11.04 17.04 17.45
CA TYR A 303 10.08 16.05 17.91
C TYR A 303 8.83 16.66 18.58
N PRO A 304 8.92 17.72 19.41
CA PRO A 304 7.72 18.36 19.95
C PRO A 304 6.79 18.89 18.86
N GLN A 305 7.32 19.44 17.76
CA GLN A 305 6.55 19.93 16.63
C GLN A 305 5.89 18.76 15.86
N ALA A 306 6.62 17.66 15.64
CA ALA A 306 6.06 16.46 15.02
C ALA A 306 4.91 15.86 15.85
N VAL A 307 5.05 15.84 17.19
CA VAL A 307 3.97 15.40 18.11
C VAL A 307 2.71 16.23 17.93
N VAL A 308 2.83 17.54 17.74
CA VAL A 308 1.67 18.43 17.48
C VAL A 308 1.02 18.07 16.16
N LEU A 309 1.78 17.90 15.07
CA LEU A 309 1.24 17.53 13.75
C LEU A 309 0.50 16.19 13.78
N TYR A 310 1.04 15.17 14.47
CA TYR A 310 0.34 13.89 14.66
C TYR A 310 -0.93 14.04 15.49
N ASN A 311 -0.91 14.91 16.51
CA ASN A 311 -2.09 15.20 17.30
C ASN A 311 -3.17 15.91 16.47
N ASP A 312 -2.80 16.85 15.62
CA ASP A 312 -3.71 17.57 14.74
C ASP A 312 -4.39 16.60 13.76
N LEU A 313 -3.63 15.69 13.14
CA LEU A 313 -4.20 14.62 12.32
C LEU A 313 -5.22 13.82 13.11
N ALA A 314 -4.84 13.32 14.28
CA ALA A 314 -5.70 12.47 15.09
C ALA A 314 -6.95 13.20 15.62
N THR A 315 -6.88 14.53 15.79
CA THR A 315 -8.01 15.35 16.25
C THR A 315 -8.96 15.69 15.12
N GLN A 316 -8.42 16.06 13.95
CA GLN A 316 -9.22 16.50 12.81
C GLN A 316 -9.78 15.33 12.00
N TYR A 317 -9.06 14.19 11.95
CA TYR A 317 -9.37 13.04 11.09
C TYR A 317 -9.45 11.72 11.89
N ALA A 318 -10.24 11.73 12.96
CA ALA A 318 -10.35 10.61 13.89
C ALA A 318 -10.84 9.28 13.27
N THR A 319 -11.51 9.32 12.11
CA THR A 319 -12.00 8.14 11.38
C THR A 319 -11.08 7.70 10.23
N ASP A 320 -10.00 8.44 9.96
CA ASP A 320 -9.06 8.10 8.90
C ASP A 320 -8.19 6.89 9.32
N PRO A 321 -7.84 5.98 8.38
CA PRO A 321 -6.93 4.86 8.66
C PRO A 321 -5.58 5.29 9.23
N LEU A 322 -5.07 6.48 8.91
CA LEU A 322 -3.81 7.01 9.43
C LEU A 322 -3.88 7.42 10.91
N PHE A 323 -5.08 7.52 11.50
CA PHE A 323 -5.26 7.86 12.92
C PHE A 323 -4.42 6.96 13.83
N TYR A 324 -4.52 5.64 13.65
CA TYR A 324 -3.80 4.68 14.48
C TYR A 324 -2.29 4.87 14.38
N TYR A 325 -1.79 5.00 13.17
CA TYR A 325 -0.36 5.19 12.90
C TYR A 325 0.15 6.53 13.43
N ALA A 326 -0.62 7.60 13.30
CA ALA A 326 -0.28 8.91 13.84
C ALA A 326 -0.17 8.88 15.38
N ARG A 327 -1.12 8.25 16.06
CA ARG A 327 -1.07 8.08 17.52
C ARG A 327 0.10 7.19 17.94
N LEU A 328 0.37 6.11 17.22
CA LEU A 328 1.52 5.23 17.50
C LEU A 328 2.85 6.00 17.37
N LYS A 329 3.00 6.79 16.30
CA LYS A 329 4.16 7.67 16.08
C LYS A 329 4.28 8.73 17.17
N GLN A 330 3.18 9.37 17.56
CA GLN A 330 3.13 10.32 18.66
C GLN A 330 3.67 9.71 19.97
N GLY A 331 3.20 8.51 20.32
CA GLY A 331 3.68 7.78 21.49
C GLY A 331 5.18 7.48 21.41
N ASN A 332 5.66 7.05 20.25
CA ASN A 332 7.09 6.77 20.02
C ASN A 332 7.96 8.02 20.21
N LEU A 333 7.53 9.18 19.70
CA LEU A 333 8.26 10.44 19.89
C LEU A 333 8.26 10.89 21.35
N LEU A 334 7.13 10.82 22.04
CA LEU A 334 7.05 11.12 23.48
C LEU A 334 8.02 10.24 24.27
N ARG A 335 8.09 8.94 23.98
CA ARG A 335 9.04 8.00 24.58
C ARG A 335 10.49 8.41 24.27
N SER A 336 10.79 8.77 23.02
CA SER A 336 12.13 9.22 22.61
C SER A 336 12.57 10.51 23.31
N MET A 337 11.61 11.35 23.71
CA MET A 337 11.85 12.55 24.53
C MET A 337 11.85 12.27 26.05
N ASN A 338 11.85 11.00 26.47
CA ASN A 338 11.73 10.55 27.86
C ASN A 338 10.43 10.96 28.56
N ASN A 339 9.42 11.38 27.81
CA ASN A 339 8.07 11.61 28.34
C ASN A 339 7.30 10.28 28.39
N PHE A 340 7.77 9.36 29.25
CA PHE A 340 7.20 8.01 29.36
C PHE A 340 5.75 8.01 29.84
N ALA A 341 5.38 8.92 30.74
CA ALA A 341 4.00 9.04 31.22
C ALA A 341 3.03 9.48 30.12
N GLY A 342 3.41 10.50 29.32
CA GLY A 342 2.62 10.94 28.18
C GLY A 342 2.52 9.85 27.09
N ALA A 343 3.62 9.15 26.80
CA ALA A 343 3.62 8.04 25.84
C ALA A 343 2.71 6.89 26.29
N GLN A 344 2.76 6.51 27.59
CA GLN A 344 1.91 5.47 28.16
C GLN A 344 0.43 5.76 27.93
N ILE A 345 -0.03 6.98 28.17
CA ILE A 345 -1.44 7.39 27.97
C ILE A 345 -1.83 7.23 26.50
N VAL A 346 -0.96 7.64 25.56
CA VAL A 346 -1.23 7.51 24.13
C VAL A 346 -1.38 6.04 23.73
N TYR A 347 -0.47 5.17 24.16
CA TYR A 347 -0.55 3.73 23.86
C TYR A 347 -1.77 3.07 24.52
N GLU A 348 -2.10 3.46 25.75
CA GLU A 348 -3.27 2.93 26.45
C GLU A 348 -4.58 3.28 25.74
N ASN A 349 -4.70 4.51 25.25
CA ASN A 349 -5.85 4.92 24.44
C ASN A 349 -5.94 4.13 23.11
N LEU A 350 -4.81 3.83 22.46
CA LEU A 350 -4.78 2.97 21.28
C LEU A 350 -5.22 1.54 21.57
N ILE A 351 -4.69 0.93 22.64
CA ILE A 351 -5.00 -0.45 23.03
C ILE A 351 -6.48 -0.61 23.37
N ASN A 352 -7.04 0.37 24.08
CA ASN A 352 -8.45 0.33 24.51
C ASN A 352 -9.42 0.70 23.38
N GLY A 353 -9.05 1.67 22.55
CA GLY A 353 -9.90 2.14 21.45
C GLY A 353 -9.90 1.20 20.24
N PHE A 354 -8.83 0.45 20.03
CA PHE A 354 -8.64 -0.41 18.85
C PHE A 354 -8.21 -1.84 19.23
N PRO A 355 -9.04 -2.58 20.00
CA PRO A 355 -8.65 -3.88 20.54
C PRO A 355 -8.39 -4.96 19.49
N ALA A 356 -8.95 -4.82 18.29
CA ALA A 356 -8.81 -5.77 17.18
C ALA A 356 -7.78 -5.32 16.12
N HIS A 357 -7.07 -4.20 16.33
CA HIS A 357 -6.10 -3.73 15.34
C HIS A 357 -4.90 -4.66 15.23
N GLU A 358 -4.50 -4.99 14.00
CA GLU A 358 -3.41 -5.94 13.73
C GLU A 358 -2.07 -5.56 14.39
N MET A 359 -1.77 -4.25 14.51
CA MET A 359 -0.54 -3.73 15.14
C MET A 359 -0.70 -3.41 16.63
N ARG A 360 -1.75 -3.86 17.29
CA ARG A 360 -2.00 -3.59 18.72
C ARG A 360 -0.83 -4.03 19.60
N TYR A 361 -0.19 -5.15 19.28
CA TYR A 361 0.97 -5.66 20.01
C TYR A 361 2.14 -4.68 20.08
N ILE A 362 2.32 -3.82 19.06
CA ILE A 362 3.36 -2.78 19.07
C ILE A 362 3.06 -1.73 20.15
N ALA A 363 1.81 -1.30 20.25
CA ALA A 363 1.40 -0.36 21.29
C ALA A 363 1.51 -0.98 22.69
N GLU A 364 1.14 -2.26 22.88
CA GLU A 364 1.27 -2.97 24.14
C GLU A 364 2.73 -3.11 24.59
N LEU A 365 3.63 -3.49 23.66
CA LEU A 365 5.06 -3.61 23.96
C LEU A 365 5.71 -2.25 24.26
N SER A 366 5.34 -1.22 23.48
CA SER A 366 5.82 0.15 23.71
C SER A 366 5.30 0.74 25.03
N ARG A 367 4.07 0.41 25.40
CA ARG A 367 3.52 0.76 26.72
C ARG A 367 4.29 0.07 27.85
N ALA A 368 4.62 -1.23 27.70
CA ALA A 368 5.42 -1.96 28.67
C ALA A 368 6.81 -1.31 28.85
N ASP A 369 7.44 -0.82 27.77
CA ASP A 369 8.69 -0.04 27.85
C ASP A 369 8.54 1.22 28.72
N CYS A 370 7.45 1.96 28.50
CA CYS A 370 7.20 3.16 29.29
C CYS A 370 7.00 2.81 30.77
N MET A 371 6.25 1.76 31.06
CA MET A 371 6.04 1.30 32.42
C MET A 371 7.33 0.80 33.08
N LEU A 372 8.19 0.07 32.37
CA LEU A 372 9.52 -0.33 32.88
C LEU A 372 10.40 0.89 33.22
N ALA A 373 10.36 1.94 32.38
CA ALA A 373 11.11 3.15 32.63
C ALA A 373 10.56 3.92 33.85
N LEU A 374 9.26 3.97 34.03
CA LEU A 374 8.60 4.66 35.14
C LEU A 374 8.69 3.89 36.45
N ALA A 375 8.58 2.55 36.41
CA ALA A 375 8.63 1.71 37.61
C ALA A 375 9.99 1.80 38.33
N GLY A 376 11.10 1.96 37.62
CA GLY A 376 12.40 1.99 38.24
C GLY A 376 12.69 0.74 39.07
N ASN A 377 12.54 0.84 40.41
CA ASN A 377 12.66 -0.27 41.36
C ASN A 377 11.35 -0.53 42.14
N ASP A 378 10.23 0.05 41.70
CA ASP A 378 8.93 -0.22 42.30
C ASP A 378 8.48 -1.65 41.97
N PHE A 379 8.32 -2.49 43.02
CA PHE A 379 7.95 -3.90 42.88
C PHE A 379 6.56 -4.12 42.30
N ASP A 380 5.59 -3.26 42.63
CA ASP A 380 4.21 -3.38 42.15
C ASP A 380 4.13 -2.97 40.69
N GLY A 381 4.74 -1.86 40.29
CA GLY A 381 4.85 -1.43 38.90
C GLY A 381 5.54 -2.46 38.00
N LEU A 382 6.62 -3.08 38.49
CA LEU A 382 7.31 -4.17 37.78
C LEU A 382 6.45 -5.45 37.68
N ALA A 383 5.57 -5.72 38.67
CA ALA A 383 4.62 -6.83 38.60
C ALA A 383 3.61 -6.63 37.48
N ASP A 384 3.03 -5.44 37.38
CA ASP A 384 2.08 -5.10 36.33
C ASP A 384 2.67 -5.25 34.93
N VAL A 385 3.91 -4.78 34.75
CA VAL A 385 4.65 -4.97 33.48
C VAL A 385 4.84 -6.46 33.18
N ALA A 386 5.24 -7.26 34.15
CA ALA A 386 5.48 -8.68 33.97
C ALA A 386 4.20 -9.41 33.48
N VAL A 387 3.05 -9.08 34.05
CA VAL A 387 1.75 -9.64 33.61
C VAL A 387 1.39 -9.25 32.17
N ILE A 388 1.67 -8.01 31.78
CA ILE A 388 1.40 -7.54 30.41
C ILE A 388 2.28 -8.30 29.40
N LEU A 389 3.58 -8.44 29.70
CA LEU A 389 4.54 -9.10 28.80
C LEU A 389 4.29 -10.62 28.71
N GLU A 390 3.91 -11.28 29.83
CA GLU A 390 3.51 -12.67 29.85
C GLU A 390 2.31 -12.90 28.92
N ARG A 391 1.24 -12.10 29.08
CA ARG A 391 0.04 -12.16 28.24
C ARG A 391 0.34 -11.89 26.75
N LEU A 392 1.28 -11.00 26.47
CA LEU A 392 1.67 -10.68 25.11
C LEU A 392 2.30 -11.90 24.41
N LEU A 393 3.10 -12.70 25.15
CA LEU A 393 3.72 -13.92 24.64
C LEU A 393 2.71 -15.04 24.35
N ASP A 394 1.54 -15.00 24.96
CA ASP A 394 0.45 -15.94 24.70
C ASP A 394 -0.34 -15.64 23.42
N LEU A 395 -0.08 -14.52 22.74
CA LEU A 395 -0.75 -14.18 21.49
C LEU A 395 -0.28 -15.13 20.36
N PRO A 396 -1.21 -15.85 19.68
CA PRO A 396 -0.84 -16.91 18.73
C PRO A 396 -0.11 -16.41 17.48
N ASN A 397 -0.31 -15.16 17.12
CA ASN A 397 0.26 -14.56 15.89
C ASN A 397 1.26 -13.44 16.19
N LEU A 398 1.84 -13.39 17.38
CA LEU A 398 2.88 -12.41 17.67
C LEU A 398 4.10 -12.69 16.79
N PRO A 399 4.59 -11.71 16.00
CA PRO A 399 5.77 -11.93 15.15
C PRO A 399 7.01 -12.33 15.99
N LEU A 400 7.86 -13.19 15.43
CA LEU A 400 8.98 -13.82 16.15
C LEU A 400 9.93 -12.80 16.79
N ASP A 401 10.23 -11.69 16.12
CA ASP A 401 11.08 -10.63 16.66
C ASP A 401 10.50 -10.02 17.93
N PHE A 402 9.17 -9.81 17.96
CA PHE A 402 8.46 -9.27 19.12
C PHE A 402 8.33 -10.31 20.26
N GLN A 403 8.26 -11.61 19.92
CA GLN A 403 8.34 -12.67 20.93
C GLN A 403 9.67 -12.65 21.66
N ALA A 404 10.79 -12.54 20.92
CA ALA A 404 12.12 -12.44 21.50
C ALA A 404 12.28 -11.20 22.38
N GLU A 405 11.77 -10.06 21.92
CA GLU A 405 11.79 -8.79 22.65
C GLU A 405 10.96 -8.85 23.94
N ALA A 406 9.71 -9.33 23.86
CA ALA A 406 8.82 -9.42 25.01
C ALA A 406 9.37 -10.37 26.08
N ALA A 407 9.92 -11.52 25.69
CA ALA A 407 10.51 -12.48 26.61
C ALA A 407 11.71 -11.88 27.38
N GLN A 408 12.61 -11.18 26.67
CA GLN A 408 13.76 -10.53 27.31
C GLN A 408 13.31 -9.43 28.30
N LYS A 409 12.34 -8.60 27.92
CA LYS A 409 11.81 -7.55 28.80
C LYS A 409 11.06 -8.12 30.01
N TRP A 410 10.34 -9.20 29.82
CA TRP A 410 9.70 -9.91 30.91
C TRP A 410 10.73 -10.46 31.92
N ALA A 411 11.77 -11.14 31.42
CA ALA A 411 12.84 -11.62 32.26
C ALA A 411 13.54 -10.46 33.00
N PHE A 412 13.77 -9.33 32.32
CA PHE A 412 14.35 -8.12 32.96
C PHE A 412 13.47 -7.61 34.11
N ALA A 413 12.13 -7.52 33.93
CA ALA A 413 11.22 -7.14 35.00
C ALA A 413 11.28 -8.12 36.19
N LEU A 414 11.34 -9.43 35.91
CA LEU A 414 11.46 -10.48 36.94
C LEU A 414 12.78 -10.38 37.72
N ILE A 415 13.90 -10.13 37.06
CA ILE A 415 15.20 -9.94 37.69
C ILE A 415 15.16 -8.73 38.61
N LYS A 416 14.63 -7.61 38.13
CA LYS A 416 14.47 -6.41 38.96
C LYS A 416 13.60 -6.66 40.22
N ARG A 417 12.67 -7.59 40.16
CA ARG A 417 11.84 -8.03 41.29
C ARG A 417 12.52 -9.09 42.17
N GLY A 418 13.73 -9.52 41.86
CA GLY A 418 14.41 -10.62 42.57
C GLY A 418 13.87 -12.01 42.27
N SER A 419 12.98 -12.16 41.26
CA SER A 419 12.42 -13.46 40.85
C SER A 419 13.36 -14.16 39.85
N ILE A 420 14.62 -14.40 40.26
CA ILE A 420 15.71 -14.85 39.39
C ILE A 420 15.40 -16.21 38.73
N GLU A 421 14.84 -17.19 39.49
CA GLU A 421 14.54 -18.51 38.94
C GLU A 421 13.48 -18.47 37.84
N LYS A 422 12.41 -17.67 38.04
CA LYS A 422 11.41 -17.48 36.96
C LYS A 422 12.00 -16.73 35.76
N ALA A 423 12.85 -15.75 35.98
CA ALA A 423 13.55 -15.05 34.90
C ALA A 423 14.43 -16.01 34.07
N LYS A 424 15.19 -16.87 34.75
CA LYS A 424 16.03 -17.91 34.12
C LYS A 424 15.19 -18.85 33.27
N GLU A 425 14.04 -19.30 33.77
CA GLU A 425 13.10 -20.15 33.02
C GLU A 425 12.59 -19.45 31.75
N VAL A 426 12.17 -18.17 31.84
CA VAL A 426 11.69 -17.39 30.67
C VAL A 426 12.79 -17.22 29.65
N LEU A 427 14.01 -16.88 30.06
CA LEU A 427 15.14 -16.73 29.14
C LEU A 427 15.51 -18.05 28.45
N TRP A 428 15.48 -19.15 29.23
CA TRP A 428 15.77 -20.47 28.70
C TRP A 428 14.71 -20.92 27.68
N LEU A 429 13.43 -20.80 27.99
CA LEU A 429 12.35 -21.14 27.09
C LEU A 429 12.36 -20.29 25.81
N SER A 430 12.72 -19.02 25.93
CA SER A 430 12.90 -18.16 24.76
C SER A 430 14.06 -18.65 23.90
N ALA A 431 15.22 -18.97 24.50
CA ALA A 431 16.37 -19.47 23.78
C ALA A 431 16.06 -20.83 23.10
N ASP A 432 15.45 -21.77 23.81
CA ASP A 432 15.07 -23.09 23.30
C ASP A 432 14.11 -23.00 22.12
N ARG A 433 13.10 -22.11 22.20
CA ARG A 433 12.12 -21.86 21.13
C ARG A 433 12.77 -21.48 19.80
N PHE A 434 13.85 -20.70 19.82
CA PHE A 434 14.51 -20.18 18.62
C PHE A 434 15.72 -21.02 18.21
N ILE A 435 16.46 -21.59 19.15
CA ILE A 435 17.66 -22.39 18.89
C ILE A 435 17.28 -23.85 18.63
N GLY A 436 16.29 -24.38 19.35
CA GLY A 436 15.77 -25.75 19.15
C GLY A 436 15.02 -25.92 17.81
N ASP A 437 14.56 -24.85 17.17
CA ASP A 437 13.85 -24.85 15.91
C ASP A 437 14.65 -24.06 14.86
N GLY A 438 15.35 -24.79 13.98
CA GLY A 438 16.21 -24.19 12.96
C GLY A 438 15.45 -23.26 11.97
N GLU A 439 14.16 -23.51 11.69
CA GLU A 439 13.35 -22.67 10.82
C GLU A 439 13.06 -21.32 11.50
N LYS A 440 12.72 -21.33 12.77
CA LYS A 440 12.50 -20.09 13.54
C LYS A 440 13.77 -19.27 13.71
N ALA A 441 14.91 -19.94 13.93
CA ALA A 441 16.20 -19.27 14.03
C ALA A 441 16.56 -18.50 12.75
N VAL A 442 16.26 -19.07 11.58
CA VAL A 442 16.46 -18.42 10.26
C VAL A 442 15.44 -17.32 10.01
N ALA A 443 14.20 -17.49 10.47
CA ALA A 443 13.12 -16.52 10.28
C ALA A 443 13.25 -15.26 11.17
N LEU A 444 14.12 -15.26 12.20
CA LEU A 444 14.36 -14.08 13.02
C LEU A 444 15.03 -12.96 12.21
N GLY A 445 14.43 -11.78 12.21
CA GLY A 445 15.02 -10.57 11.70
C GLY A 445 16.19 -10.05 12.58
N ALA A 446 16.80 -8.95 12.16
CA ALA A 446 17.92 -8.34 12.89
C ALA A 446 17.54 -7.97 14.34
N ALA A 447 16.32 -7.44 14.55
CA ALA A 447 15.81 -7.06 15.86
C ALA A 447 15.61 -8.30 16.77
N GLY A 448 14.98 -9.35 16.26
CA GLY A 448 14.78 -10.59 17.00
C GLY A 448 16.11 -11.26 17.39
N ARG A 449 17.07 -11.30 16.47
CA ARG A 449 18.44 -11.81 16.75
C ARG A 449 19.16 -10.98 17.84
N TYR A 450 18.96 -9.67 17.87
CA TYR A 450 19.49 -8.79 18.93
C TYR A 450 18.87 -9.15 20.29
N TRP A 451 17.55 -9.28 20.37
CA TRP A 451 16.87 -9.59 21.62
C TRP A 451 17.18 -11.01 22.12
N LEU A 452 17.26 -11.98 21.21
CA LEU A 452 17.67 -13.35 21.54
C LEU A 452 19.10 -13.36 22.11
N ALA A 453 20.03 -12.67 21.46
CA ALA A 453 21.40 -12.56 21.94
C ALA A 453 21.47 -11.97 23.35
N ARG A 454 20.69 -10.91 23.60
CA ARG A 454 20.61 -10.26 24.91
C ARG A 454 20.02 -11.18 25.97
N SER A 455 18.99 -11.97 25.63
CA SER A 455 18.41 -12.99 26.51
C SER A 455 19.46 -14.05 26.90
N MET A 456 20.22 -14.53 25.93
CA MET A 456 21.22 -15.57 26.17
C MET A 456 22.42 -15.05 26.97
N LEU A 457 22.91 -13.85 26.67
CA LEU A 457 23.98 -13.23 27.46
C LEU A 457 23.54 -13.05 28.91
N GLN A 458 22.33 -12.57 29.14
CA GLN A 458 21.79 -12.39 30.49
C GLN A 458 21.59 -13.73 31.22
N LEU A 459 21.16 -14.79 30.50
CA LEU A 459 21.06 -16.13 31.06
C LEU A 459 22.44 -16.67 31.48
N GLY A 460 23.47 -16.44 30.66
CA GLY A 460 24.85 -16.77 31.00
C GLY A 460 25.34 -16.03 32.25
N GLU A 461 25.06 -14.74 32.37
CA GLU A 461 25.40 -13.94 33.55
C GLU A 461 24.72 -14.47 34.83
N ILE A 462 23.44 -14.86 34.76
CA ILE A 462 22.73 -15.46 35.89
C ILE A 462 23.40 -16.77 36.32
N PHE A 463 23.82 -17.63 35.38
CA PHE A 463 24.53 -18.85 35.71
C PHE A 463 25.92 -18.57 36.34
N GLU A 464 26.64 -17.56 35.88
CA GLU A 464 27.91 -17.14 36.52
C GLU A 464 27.69 -16.69 37.96
N GLU A 465 26.67 -15.83 38.21
CA GLU A 465 26.33 -15.34 39.55
C GLU A 465 25.91 -16.49 40.51
N GLN A 466 25.39 -17.59 39.95
CA GLN A 466 25.04 -18.79 40.69
C GLN A 466 26.21 -19.82 40.81
N ASP A 467 27.43 -19.44 40.40
CA ASP A 467 28.63 -20.29 40.37
C ASP A 467 28.46 -21.54 39.49
N ASN A 468 27.52 -21.50 38.52
CA ASN A 468 27.27 -22.57 37.57
C ASN A 468 28.01 -22.32 36.25
N LEU A 469 29.34 -22.32 36.32
CA LEU A 469 30.21 -21.94 35.20
C LEU A 469 30.04 -22.86 33.98
N ALA A 470 29.72 -24.14 34.20
CA ALA A 470 29.53 -25.10 33.13
C ALA A 470 28.30 -24.76 32.25
N GLU A 471 27.17 -24.37 32.85
CA GLU A 471 25.98 -23.96 32.12
C GLU A 471 26.16 -22.56 31.49
N ALA A 472 26.79 -21.60 32.19
CA ALA A 472 27.13 -20.30 31.62
C ALA A 472 27.94 -20.47 30.32
N ARG A 473 28.98 -21.30 30.35
CA ARG A 473 29.83 -21.61 29.19
C ARG A 473 29.05 -22.22 28.03
N LYS A 474 28.08 -23.11 28.30
CA LYS A 474 27.23 -23.71 27.25
C LYS A 474 26.38 -22.63 26.55
N VAL A 475 25.75 -21.75 27.31
CA VAL A 475 24.92 -20.66 26.76
C VAL A 475 25.75 -19.70 25.92
N TYR A 476 26.93 -19.28 26.41
CA TYR A 476 27.80 -18.38 25.64
C TYR A 476 28.32 -19.04 24.36
N ARG A 477 28.64 -20.33 24.37
CA ARG A 477 29.00 -21.07 23.16
C ARG A 477 27.88 -21.09 22.12
N GLN A 478 26.61 -21.11 22.52
CA GLN A 478 25.49 -21.02 21.58
C GLN A 478 25.44 -19.64 20.93
N VAL A 479 25.64 -18.54 21.71
CA VAL A 479 25.74 -17.18 21.13
C VAL A 479 26.82 -17.11 20.04
N ILE A 480 27.97 -17.79 20.28
CA ILE A 480 29.07 -17.87 19.32
C ILE A 480 28.70 -18.70 18.11
N ALA A 481 28.13 -19.89 18.31
CA ALA A 481 27.79 -20.83 17.26
C ALA A 481 26.73 -20.29 16.29
N TYR A 482 25.72 -19.61 16.79
CA TYR A 482 24.66 -18.98 15.99
C TYR A 482 25.03 -17.58 15.46
N ASN A 483 26.28 -17.14 15.69
CA ASN A 483 26.79 -15.84 15.25
C ASN A 483 25.82 -14.69 15.60
N LEU A 484 25.35 -14.68 16.85
CA LEU A 484 24.41 -13.65 17.33
C LEU A 484 25.14 -12.34 17.65
N PRO A 485 24.43 -11.20 17.66
CA PRO A 485 24.97 -9.93 18.16
C PRO A 485 25.57 -10.07 19.56
N GLY A 486 26.69 -9.40 19.83
CA GLY A 486 27.41 -9.58 21.12
C GLY A 486 28.30 -10.84 21.22
N ARG A 487 28.51 -11.56 20.11
CA ARG A 487 29.40 -12.73 20.05
C ARG A 487 30.80 -12.48 20.70
N HIS A 488 31.37 -11.29 20.52
CA HIS A 488 32.65 -10.93 21.10
C HIS A 488 32.61 -10.94 22.64
N ILE A 489 31.45 -10.54 23.24
CA ILE A 489 31.24 -10.61 24.69
C ILE A 489 31.22 -12.08 25.13
N ALA A 490 30.47 -12.92 24.43
CA ALA A 490 30.40 -14.35 24.74
C ALA A 490 31.77 -15.05 24.66
N ILE A 491 32.61 -14.71 23.66
CA ILE A 491 33.98 -15.23 23.53
C ILE A 491 34.80 -14.85 24.78
N SER A 492 34.78 -13.56 25.13
CA SER A 492 35.54 -13.06 26.31
C SER A 492 35.10 -13.76 27.61
N ARG A 493 33.78 -14.00 27.78
CA ARG A 493 33.24 -14.70 28.96
C ARG A 493 33.66 -16.18 28.99
N VAL A 494 33.62 -16.88 27.86
CA VAL A 494 34.09 -18.25 27.76
C VAL A 494 35.57 -18.38 28.12
N ASP A 495 36.44 -17.47 27.64
CA ASP A 495 37.85 -17.46 27.93
C ASP A 495 38.11 -17.18 29.43
N GLN A 496 37.36 -16.28 30.06
CA GLN A 496 37.43 -16.01 31.49
C GLN A 496 37.06 -17.24 32.34
N ILE A 497 35.97 -17.91 31.98
CA ILE A 497 35.53 -19.14 32.68
C ILE A 497 36.58 -20.22 32.58
N LEU A 498 37.20 -20.43 31.41
CA LEU A 498 38.24 -21.44 31.20
C LEU A 498 39.52 -21.19 32.03
N VAL A 499 39.74 -19.95 32.45
CA VAL A 499 40.86 -19.59 33.34
C VAL A 499 40.53 -19.90 34.82
N LEU A 500 39.24 -19.91 35.17
CA LEU A 500 38.76 -20.17 36.54
C LEU A 500 38.54 -21.63 36.85
N GLU A 501 38.29 -22.49 35.83
CA GLU A 501 38.22 -23.95 35.93
C GLU A 501 39.63 -24.56 35.94
#